data_ca65cb4f4e82ef4c1c53d88bf8a26445
#
_entry.id   ca65cb4f4e82ef4c1c53d88bf8a26445
#
_cell.length_a   1.000
_cell.length_b   1.000
_cell.length_c   1.000
_cell.angle_alpha   90.00
_cell.angle_beta   90.00
_cell.angle_gamma   90.00
#
_symmetry.space_group_name_H-M   'P 1'
#
loop_
_entity.id
_entity.type
_entity.pdbx_description
1 polymer ?
#
loop_
_entity_poly.entity_id
_entity_poly.type
_entity_poly.pdbx_seq_one_letter_code
_entity_poly.pdbx_strand_id
1 'polypeptide(L)'
;CDGISIRTSKLSKEIIDSAKNLKVISRHGVGYDNIDLEATKQNNITLAITATANAQAVAEHVLFMLFSIAKRNNMYNETVKTGKFSDRTKLPKTIELWNKNILIAGFGRIGKCLLKKCKGLEMNIFVYDPFVSEEEIKKVGGTKINDLNESLNKMDAISIHMPLNENTKHLINYEMIKKMKKNCILINAARGGIINEEDLNKALNEDLIFGAGLDVFEKEPPSLDNPLLKNEKAFLSPHSAVFTEECLSRMGIETVQNIIDFFDNKLEKSKIVKIS
;
A
#
# COMPACT_ATOMS: atom_id res chain seq x y z
N CYS A 1 -25.09 -5.76 -21.44
CA CYS A 1 -25.09 -4.63 -20.48
C CYS A 1 -24.20 -3.52 -21.01
N ASP A 2 -24.47 -2.28 -20.61
CA ASP A 2 -23.77 -1.08 -21.07
C ASP A 2 -22.71 -0.61 -20.06
N GLY A 3 -22.84 -1.00 -18.80
CA GLY A 3 -21.88 -0.74 -17.74
C GLY A 3 -21.72 -1.93 -16.81
N ILE A 4 -20.50 -2.14 -16.28
CA ILE A 4 -20.20 -3.23 -15.37
C ILE A 4 -19.43 -2.73 -14.15
N SER A 5 -19.80 -3.22 -12.98
CA SER A 5 -19.03 -3.06 -11.74
C SER A 5 -18.20 -4.32 -11.50
N ILE A 6 -16.91 -4.17 -11.20
CA ILE A 6 -16.03 -5.32 -10.95
C ILE A 6 -15.14 -5.09 -9.73
N ARG A 7 -14.94 -6.13 -8.92
CA ARG A 7 -14.08 -6.05 -7.74
C ARG A 7 -12.80 -6.88 -7.92
N THR A 8 -12.84 -8.17 -7.69
CA THR A 8 -11.68 -9.06 -7.67
C THR A 8 -11.64 -10.05 -8.82
N SER A 9 -12.77 -10.30 -9.46
CA SER A 9 -12.86 -11.23 -10.58
C SER A 9 -12.00 -10.75 -11.76
N LYS A 10 -11.39 -11.66 -12.49
CA LYS A 10 -10.64 -11.34 -13.69
C LYS A 10 -11.59 -10.95 -14.83
N LEU A 11 -11.34 -9.83 -15.46
CA LEU A 11 -12.05 -9.40 -16.68
C LEU A 11 -11.10 -9.56 -17.87
N SER A 12 -11.17 -10.76 -18.46
CA SER A 12 -10.29 -11.15 -19.57
C SER A 12 -10.74 -10.52 -20.90
N LYS A 13 -9.85 -10.60 -21.89
CA LYS A 13 -10.12 -10.16 -23.25
C LYS A 13 -11.40 -10.79 -23.83
N GLU A 14 -11.59 -12.10 -23.65
CA GLU A 14 -12.76 -12.84 -24.18
C GLU A 14 -14.07 -12.30 -23.59
N ILE A 15 -14.08 -11.97 -22.29
CA ILE A 15 -15.25 -11.40 -21.63
C ILE A 15 -15.53 -10.00 -22.18
N ILE A 16 -14.53 -9.17 -22.30
CA ILE A 16 -14.64 -7.80 -22.83
C ILE A 16 -15.13 -7.82 -24.27
N ASP A 17 -14.53 -8.64 -25.13
CA ASP A 17 -14.88 -8.74 -26.54
C ASP A 17 -16.28 -9.30 -26.78
N SER A 18 -16.80 -10.11 -25.85
CA SER A 18 -18.17 -10.66 -25.91
C SER A 18 -19.24 -9.62 -25.54
N ALA A 19 -18.86 -8.59 -24.78
CA ALA A 19 -19.77 -7.57 -24.23
C ALA A 19 -19.99 -6.41 -25.22
N LYS A 20 -20.67 -6.67 -26.34
CA LYS A 20 -20.81 -5.73 -27.48
C LYS A 20 -21.36 -4.34 -27.15
N ASN A 21 -22.13 -4.20 -26.11
CA ASN A 21 -22.74 -2.93 -25.69
C ASN A 21 -22.01 -2.25 -24.54
N LEU A 22 -20.94 -2.87 -23.99
CA LEU A 22 -20.24 -2.36 -22.81
C LEU A 22 -19.50 -1.05 -23.14
N LYS A 23 -19.77 0.01 -22.38
CA LYS A 23 -19.20 1.34 -22.55
C LYS A 23 -18.34 1.79 -21.38
N VAL A 24 -18.65 1.28 -20.19
CA VAL A 24 -17.93 1.65 -18.96
C VAL A 24 -17.71 0.45 -18.03
N ILE A 25 -16.49 0.32 -17.53
CA ILE A 25 -16.12 -0.59 -16.46
C ILE A 25 -15.81 0.29 -15.24
N SER A 26 -16.51 0.05 -14.13
CA SER A 26 -16.21 0.71 -12.87
C SER A 26 -15.58 -0.30 -11.90
N ARG A 27 -14.31 -0.09 -11.61
CA ARG A 27 -13.54 -0.94 -10.68
C ARG A 27 -13.81 -0.53 -9.24
N HIS A 28 -14.28 -1.47 -8.42
CA HIS A 28 -14.43 -1.31 -6.96
C HIS A 28 -13.07 -1.37 -6.28
N GLY A 29 -12.33 -0.27 -6.30
CA GLY A 29 -10.96 -0.11 -5.83
C GLY A 29 -10.13 0.75 -6.79
N VAL A 30 -8.84 0.89 -6.50
CA VAL A 30 -7.91 1.72 -7.27
C VAL A 30 -7.05 0.88 -8.23
N GLY A 31 -6.68 -0.33 -7.82
CA GLY A 31 -5.92 -1.25 -8.66
C GLY A 31 -6.80 -1.92 -9.71
N TYR A 32 -6.28 -2.10 -10.90
CA TYR A 32 -6.99 -2.68 -12.05
C TYR A 32 -6.19 -3.79 -12.74
N ASP A 33 -5.31 -4.43 -12.01
CA ASP A 33 -4.42 -5.49 -12.50
C ASP A 33 -5.19 -6.74 -13.00
N ASN A 34 -6.46 -6.86 -12.59
CA ASN A 34 -7.38 -7.94 -13.00
C ASN A 34 -8.19 -7.63 -14.27
N ILE A 35 -7.95 -6.48 -14.94
CA ILE A 35 -8.68 -6.04 -16.12
C ILE A 35 -7.74 -6.01 -17.32
N ASP A 36 -8.14 -6.60 -18.44
CA ASP A 36 -7.38 -6.54 -19.69
C ASP A 36 -7.51 -5.13 -20.29
N LEU A 37 -6.42 -4.34 -20.12
CA LEU A 37 -6.39 -2.94 -20.55
C LEU A 37 -6.38 -2.81 -22.07
N GLU A 38 -5.69 -3.71 -22.78
CA GLU A 38 -5.61 -3.67 -24.24
C GLU A 38 -6.99 -3.92 -24.85
N ALA A 39 -7.69 -4.94 -24.40
CA ALA A 39 -9.06 -5.20 -24.82
C ALA A 39 -10.00 -4.05 -24.46
N THR A 40 -9.84 -3.44 -23.28
CA THR A 40 -10.63 -2.28 -22.84
C THR A 40 -10.44 -1.10 -23.81
N LYS A 41 -9.18 -0.83 -24.21
CA LYS A 41 -8.83 0.22 -25.17
C LYS A 41 -9.37 -0.07 -26.57
N GLN A 42 -9.15 -1.29 -27.08
CA GLN A 42 -9.59 -1.71 -28.43
C GLN A 42 -11.11 -1.62 -28.59
N ASN A 43 -11.87 -1.87 -27.53
CA ASN A 43 -13.33 -1.78 -27.54
C ASN A 43 -13.86 -0.38 -27.17
N ASN A 44 -12.99 0.62 -27.01
CA ASN A 44 -13.35 2.01 -26.62
C ASN A 44 -14.16 2.08 -25.30
N ILE A 45 -13.84 1.21 -24.33
CA ILE A 45 -14.52 1.16 -23.04
C ILE A 45 -13.81 2.06 -22.05
N THR A 46 -14.55 2.91 -21.34
CA THR A 46 -14.02 3.75 -20.27
C THR A 46 -13.79 2.90 -19.01
N LEU A 47 -12.57 2.93 -18.48
CA LEU A 47 -12.25 2.31 -17.20
C LEU A 47 -12.24 3.39 -16.10
N ALA A 48 -13.17 3.27 -15.15
CA ALA A 48 -13.23 4.12 -13.96
C ALA A 48 -12.81 3.35 -12.70
N ILE A 49 -12.26 4.07 -11.72
CA ILE A 49 -11.82 3.51 -10.43
C ILE A 49 -12.46 4.28 -9.27
N THR A 50 -12.58 3.64 -8.10
CA THR A 50 -13.00 4.33 -6.86
C THR A 50 -11.81 5.05 -6.26
N ALA A 51 -11.49 6.19 -6.87
CA ALA A 51 -10.22 6.87 -6.69
C ALA A 51 -10.04 7.50 -5.29
N THR A 52 -11.14 7.87 -4.62
CA THR A 52 -11.09 8.65 -3.36
C THR A 52 -11.50 7.85 -2.13
N ALA A 53 -12.22 6.77 -2.31
CA ALA A 53 -12.91 6.06 -1.24
C ALA A 53 -11.99 5.36 -0.22
N ASN A 54 -10.81 4.87 -0.67
CA ASN A 54 -9.99 3.97 0.13
C ASN A 54 -8.80 4.63 0.86
N ALA A 55 -8.44 5.86 0.52
CA ALA A 55 -7.20 6.48 1.01
C ALA A 55 -7.11 6.56 2.54
N GLN A 56 -8.23 6.81 3.23
CA GLN A 56 -8.27 6.85 4.70
C GLN A 56 -7.99 5.48 5.30
N ALA A 57 -8.72 4.45 4.85
CA ALA A 57 -8.59 3.10 5.39
C ALA A 57 -7.17 2.54 5.19
N VAL A 58 -6.59 2.70 3.98
CA VAL A 58 -5.23 2.23 3.71
C VAL A 58 -4.19 2.99 4.55
N ALA A 59 -4.32 4.31 4.71
CA ALA A 59 -3.40 5.09 5.55
C ALA A 59 -3.50 4.68 7.03
N GLU A 60 -4.69 4.36 7.52
CA GLU A 60 -4.90 3.83 8.89
C GLU A 60 -4.33 2.43 9.05
N HIS A 61 -4.50 1.57 8.05
CA HIS A 61 -3.91 0.23 8.06
C HIS A 61 -2.37 0.28 8.09
N VAL A 62 -1.75 1.20 7.34
CA VAL A 62 -0.30 1.45 7.41
C VAL A 62 0.13 1.83 8.82
N LEU A 63 -0.59 2.74 9.49
CA LEU A 63 -0.30 3.11 10.88
C LEU A 63 -0.51 1.94 11.84
N PHE A 64 -1.56 1.15 11.65
CA PHE A 64 -1.79 -0.06 12.42
C PHE A 64 -0.60 -1.03 12.34
N MET A 65 -0.12 -1.33 11.11
CA MET A 65 1.06 -2.17 10.92
C MET A 65 2.31 -1.53 11.55
N LEU A 66 2.52 -0.23 11.35
CA LEU A 66 3.65 0.50 11.90
C LEU A 66 3.67 0.43 13.44
N PHE A 67 2.55 0.69 14.11
CA PHE A 67 2.44 0.56 15.55
C PHE A 67 2.58 -0.88 16.03
N SER A 68 1.96 -1.83 15.34
CA SER A 68 2.04 -3.26 15.71
C SER A 68 3.47 -3.76 15.71
N ILE A 69 4.27 -3.37 14.74
CA ILE A 69 5.70 -3.73 14.67
C ILE A 69 6.50 -2.93 15.71
N ALA A 70 6.34 -1.60 15.74
CA ALA A 70 7.06 -0.73 16.67
C ALA A 70 6.88 -1.14 18.13
N LYS A 71 5.67 -1.56 18.50
CA LYS A 71 5.31 -2.01 19.87
C LYS A 71 5.38 -3.51 20.06
N ARG A 72 5.82 -4.29 19.03
CA ARG A 72 5.89 -5.77 19.11
C ARG A 72 4.58 -6.38 19.59
N ASN A 73 3.45 -5.88 19.06
CA ASN A 73 2.10 -6.14 19.55
C ASN A 73 1.82 -7.63 19.82
N ASN A 74 2.11 -8.50 18.86
CA ASN A 74 1.82 -9.93 18.98
C ASN A 74 2.57 -10.56 20.15
N MET A 75 3.87 -10.31 20.28
CA MET A 75 4.72 -10.86 21.34
C MET A 75 4.27 -10.38 22.72
N TYR A 76 4.00 -9.08 22.89
CA TYR A 76 3.60 -8.52 24.18
C TYR A 76 2.21 -9.00 24.59
N ASN A 77 1.26 -9.06 23.65
CA ASN A 77 -0.08 -9.60 23.91
C ASN A 77 -0.04 -11.08 24.30
N GLU A 78 0.73 -11.90 23.58
CA GLU A 78 0.88 -13.32 23.87
C GLU A 78 1.55 -13.57 25.23
N THR A 79 2.54 -12.77 25.61
CA THR A 79 3.19 -12.85 26.92
C THR A 79 2.18 -12.71 28.06
N VAL A 80 1.21 -11.79 27.94
CA VAL A 80 0.18 -11.62 28.98
C VAL A 80 -0.82 -12.77 28.93
N LYS A 81 -1.30 -13.16 27.75
CA LYS A 81 -2.28 -14.25 27.57
C LYS A 81 -1.81 -15.59 28.04
N THR A 82 -0.49 -15.86 27.95
CA THR A 82 0.14 -17.11 28.46
C THR A 82 0.55 -17.05 29.93
N GLY A 83 0.13 -16.03 30.69
CA GLY A 83 0.43 -15.87 32.11
C GLY A 83 1.88 -15.50 32.44
N LYS A 84 2.67 -15.09 31.44
CA LYS A 84 4.09 -14.71 31.59
C LYS A 84 4.32 -13.24 31.88
N PHE A 85 3.37 -12.57 32.55
CA PHE A 85 3.45 -11.13 32.85
C PHE A 85 4.74 -10.72 33.59
N SER A 86 5.25 -11.58 34.46
CA SER A 86 6.51 -11.36 35.20
C SER A 86 7.75 -11.29 34.27
N ASP A 87 7.66 -11.85 33.05
CA ASP A 87 8.75 -11.84 32.08
C ASP A 87 8.90 -10.53 31.32
N ARG A 88 8.04 -9.53 31.60
CA ARG A 88 8.04 -8.23 30.89
C ARG A 88 9.40 -7.52 30.81
N THR A 89 10.27 -7.74 31.82
CA THR A 89 11.61 -7.15 31.87
C THR A 89 12.61 -7.83 30.92
N LYS A 90 12.31 -9.07 30.49
CA LYS A 90 13.11 -9.87 29.54
C LYS A 90 12.70 -9.63 28.08
N LEU A 91 11.54 -9.01 27.85
CA LEU A 91 11.04 -8.76 26.49
C LEU A 91 11.95 -7.78 25.74
N PRO A 92 12.13 -7.98 24.43
CA PRO A 92 12.86 -7.04 23.59
C PRO A 92 12.21 -5.66 23.64
N LYS A 93 13.02 -4.62 23.74
CA LYS A 93 12.53 -3.24 23.80
C LYS A 93 11.70 -2.86 22.54
N THR A 94 10.70 -2.06 22.76
CA THR A 94 9.88 -1.43 21.70
C THR A 94 10.46 -0.08 21.31
N ILE A 95 9.95 0.54 20.24
CA ILE A 95 10.35 1.88 19.80
C ILE A 95 9.16 2.84 19.83
N GLU A 96 9.46 4.12 20.01
CA GLU A 96 8.52 5.22 19.87
C GLU A 96 8.60 5.78 18.45
N LEU A 97 7.47 6.32 17.96
CA LEU A 97 7.40 6.95 16.65
C LEU A 97 7.60 8.48 16.72
N TRP A 98 7.50 9.06 17.90
CA TRP A 98 7.73 10.49 18.15
C TRP A 98 9.13 10.92 17.69
N ASN A 99 9.24 12.01 16.96
CA ASN A 99 10.47 12.52 16.34
C ASN A 99 11.21 11.55 15.42
N LYS A 100 10.56 10.45 14.98
CA LYS A 100 11.15 9.51 14.02
C LYS A 100 10.93 9.97 12.58
N ASN A 101 11.90 9.64 11.73
CA ASN A 101 11.84 9.94 10.31
C ASN A 101 11.03 8.87 9.56
N ILE A 102 9.96 9.28 8.89
CA ILE A 102 9.20 8.39 7.99
C ILE A 102 9.37 8.84 6.54
N LEU A 103 9.71 7.91 5.66
CA LEU A 103 9.68 8.10 4.21
C LEU A 103 8.37 7.56 3.64
N ILE A 104 7.64 8.39 2.95
CA ILE A 104 6.47 8.05 2.14
C ILE A 104 6.93 7.96 0.69
N ALA A 105 7.07 6.73 0.17
CA ALA A 105 7.50 6.47 -1.19
C ALA A 105 6.26 6.33 -2.11
N GLY A 106 5.96 7.39 -2.86
CA GLY A 106 4.73 7.61 -3.60
C GLY A 106 3.79 8.59 -2.89
N PHE A 107 3.47 9.71 -3.54
CA PHE A 107 2.72 10.80 -2.91
C PHE A 107 1.36 11.06 -3.57
N GLY A 108 0.68 9.98 -3.92
CA GLY A 108 -0.71 9.98 -4.35
C GLY A 108 -1.69 10.28 -3.21
N ARG A 109 -2.96 9.91 -3.39
CA ARG A 109 -4.02 10.15 -2.38
C ARG A 109 -3.74 9.49 -1.03
N ILE A 110 -3.24 8.25 -1.04
CA ILE A 110 -2.91 7.49 0.18
C ILE A 110 -1.72 8.13 0.89
N GLY A 111 -0.63 8.44 0.16
CA GLY A 111 0.56 9.09 0.73
C GLY A 111 0.24 10.44 1.35
N LYS A 112 -0.59 11.26 0.70
CA LYS A 112 -1.07 12.54 1.24
C LYS A 112 -1.93 12.36 2.51
N CYS A 113 -2.74 11.31 2.57
CA CYS A 113 -3.54 10.96 3.74
C CYS A 113 -2.65 10.49 4.90
N LEU A 114 -1.69 9.62 4.63
CA LEU A 114 -0.72 9.13 5.60
C LEU A 114 0.12 10.28 6.19
N LEU A 115 0.59 11.21 5.34
CA LEU A 115 1.34 12.39 5.80
C LEU A 115 0.59 13.15 6.90
N LYS A 116 -0.72 13.41 6.71
CA LYS A 116 -1.53 14.13 7.71
C LYS A 116 -1.60 13.39 9.05
N LYS A 117 -1.70 12.07 9.01
CA LYS A 117 -1.76 11.21 10.20
C LYS A 117 -0.40 11.15 10.90
N CYS A 118 0.69 10.98 10.17
CA CYS A 118 2.06 10.97 10.70
C CYS A 118 2.44 12.33 11.32
N LYS A 119 1.94 13.43 10.76
CA LYS A 119 2.11 14.77 11.34
C LYS A 119 1.45 14.88 12.73
N GLY A 120 0.27 14.28 12.90
CA GLY A 120 -0.40 14.18 14.21
C GLY A 120 0.36 13.33 15.23
N LEU A 121 1.26 12.46 14.78
CA LEU A 121 2.18 11.66 15.61
C LEU A 121 3.54 12.36 15.83
N GLU A 122 3.68 13.59 15.40
CA GLU A 122 4.91 14.41 15.50
C GLU A 122 6.14 13.72 14.87
N MET A 123 5.94 12.96 13.78
CA MET A 123 7.01 12.38 12.98
C MET A 123 7.60 13.40 12.00
N ASN A 124 8.88 13.25 11.67
CA ASN A 124 9.54 13.99 10.59
C ASN A 124 9.22 13.30 9.27
N ILE A 125 8.59 14.00 8.32
CA ILE A 125 8.02 13.38 7.13
C ILE A 125 8.84 13.70 5.90
N PHE A 126 9.35 12.65 5.25
CA PHE A 126 10.07 12.71 4.00
C PHE A 126 9.22 12.05 2.90
N VAL A 127 9.30 12.60 1.70
CA VAL A 127 8.48 12.14 0.56
C VAL A 127 9.37 11.90 -0.65
N TYR A 128 9.28 10.72 -1.22
CA TYR A 128 9.86 10.39 -2.51
C TYR A 128 8.74 10.22 -3.54
N ASP A 129 8.65 11.11 -4.50
CA ASP A 129 7.77 11.00 -5.66
C ASP A 129 8.38 11.84 -6.81
N PRO A 130 8.76 11.22 -7.94
CA PRO A 130 9.38 11.94 -9.05
C PRO A 130 8.43 12.90 -9.78
N PHE A 131 7.11 12.74 -9.60
CA PHE A 131 6.11 13.49 -10.34
C PHE A 131 5.50 14.65 -9.54
N VAL A 132 5.84 14.78 -8.25
CA VAL A 132 5.31 15.82 -7.35
C VAL A 132 6.40 16.85 -7.04
N SER A 133 6.08 18.13 -7.17
CA SER A 133 7.03 19.21 -6.92
C SER A 133 7.41 19.33 -5.44
N GLU A 134 8.58 19.92 -5.18
CA GLU A 134 9.03 20.20 -3.80
C GLU A 134 8.08 21.16 -3.10
N GLU A 135 7.55 22.15 -3.82
CA GLU A 135 6.60 23.14 -3.30
C GLU A 135 5.31 22.51 -2.80
N GLU A 136 4.75 21.55 -3.57
CA GLU A 136 3.54 20.82 -3.17
C GLU A 136 3.78 20.00 -1.89
N ILE A 137 4.93 19.34 -1.78
CA ILE A 137 5.29 18.54 -0.61
C ILE A 137 5.51 19.45 0.61
N LYS A 138 6.25 20.54 0.44
CA LYS A 138 6.53 21.51 1.50
C LYS A 138 5.25 22.20 2.01
N LYS A 139 4.31 22.52 1.13
CA LYS A 139 3.03 23.15 1.47
C LYS A 139 2.22 22.32 2.48
N VAL A 140 2.34 21.00 2.45
CA VAL A 140 1.63 20.11 3.39
C VAL A 140 2.49 19.68 4.58
N GLY A 141 3.75 20.17 4.67
CA GLY A 141 4.64 19.94 5.79
C GLY A 141 5.53 18.70 5.65
N GLY A 142 5.78 18.22 4.43
CA GLY A 142 6.78 17.20 4.12
C GLY A 142 8.09 17.78 3.60
N THR A 143 9.13 16.98 3.56
CA THR A 143 10.43 17.26 2.95
C THR A 143 10.63 16.35 1.74
N LYS A 144 10.89 16.91 0.56
CA LYS A 144 11.11 16.12 -0.65
C LYS A 144 12.46 15.41 -0.60
N ILE A 145 12.47 14.15 -1.03
CA ILE A 145 13.65 13.34 -1.32
C ILE A 145 13.77 13.17 -2.83
N ASN A 146 14.93 13.49 -3.38
CA ASN A 146 15.20 13.35 -4.81
C ASN A 146 15.83 11.99 -5.16
N ASP A 147 16.62 11.43 -4.27
CA ASP A 147 17.21 10.09 -4.41
C ASP A 147 16.79 9.18 -3.26
N LEU A 148 16.11 8.11 -3.63
CA LEU A 148 15.63 7.10 -2.68
C LEU A 148 16.82 6.42 -1.97
N ASN A 149 17.85 6.06 -2.72
CA ASN A 149 19.03 5.33 -2.23
C ASN A 149 19.81 6.10 -1.17
N GLU A 150 20.01 7.40 -1.38
CA GLU A 150 20.81 8.26 -0.49
C GLU A 150 20.08 8.59 0.82
N SER A 151 18.78 8.37 0.87
CA SER A 151 17.96 8.72 2.02
C SER A 151 17.71 7.58 3.01
N LEU A 152 17.86 6.32 2.56
CA LEU A 152 17.45 5.14 3.35
C LEU A 152 18.10 5.06 4.74
N ASN A 153 19.36 5.41 4.85
CA ASN A 153 20.11 5.40 6.12
C ASN A 153 19.67 6.46 7.14
N LYS A 154 18.74 7.34 6.76
CA LYS A 154 18.18 8.37 7.65
C LYS A 154 16.80 8.03 8.16
N MET A 155 16.13 7.02 7.56
CA MET A 155 14.72 6.69 7.82
C MET A 155 14.58 5.67 8.93
N ASP A 156 13.63 5.93 9.83
CA ASP A 156 13.22 5.01 10.90
C ASP A 156 11.99 4.18 10.47
N ALA A 157 11.23 4.69 9.49
CA ALA A 157 10.14 3.98 8.84
C ALA A 157 10.09 4.32 7.35
N ILE A 158 9.68 3.36 6.52
CA ILE A 158 9.48 3.53 5.08
C ILE A 158 8.13 2.91 4.74
N SER A 159 7.25 3.68 4.09
CA SER A 159 5.95 3.21 3.62
C SER A 159 5.82 3.37 2.12
N ILE A 160 5.49 2.28 1.44
CA ILE A 160 5.42 2.20 -0.03
C ILE A 160 3.99 2.48 -0.49
N HIS A 161 3.84 3.43 -1.45
CA HIS A 161 2.56 3.85 -2.05
C HIS A 161 2.68 4.05 -3.56
N MET A 162 3.64 3.38 -4.19
CA MET A 162 3.88 3.40 -5.63
C MET A 162 3.10 2.28 -6.33
N PRO A 163 2.74 2.43 -7.62
CA PRO A 163 2.23 1.34 -8.42
C PRO A 163 3.35 0.33 -8.74
N LEU A 164 2.98 -0.92 -9.01
CA LEU A 164 3.91 -1.91 -9.58
C LEU A 164 4.02 -1.68 -11.09
N ASN A 165 5.24 -1.53 -11.57
CA ASN A 165 5.61 -1.46 -12.99
C ASN A 165 7.08 -1.88 -13.15
N GLU A 166 7.61 -1.87 -14.37
CA GLU A 166 8.98 -2.29 -14.66
C GLU A 166 10.05 -1.53 -13.83
N ASN A 167 9.81 -0.25 -13.50
CA ASN A 167 10.75 0.56 -12.74
C ASN A 167 10.63 0.36 -11.22
N THR A 168 9.52 -0.19 -10.74
CA THR A 168 9.24 -0.38 -9.31
C THR A 168 9.26 -1.84 -8.89
N LYS A 169 9.29 -2.77 -9.85
CA LYS A 169 9.43 -4.20 -9.56
C LYS A 169 10.77 -4.50 -8.89
N HIS A 170 10.70 -5.15 -7.73
CA HIS A 170 11.84 -5.46 -6.87
C HIS A 170 12.75 -4.24 -6.61
N LEU A 171 12.15 -3.04 -6.62
CA LEU A 171 12.87 -1.81 -6.29
C LEU A 171 13.51 -1.90 -4.91
N ILE A 172 12.80 -2.46 -3.95
CA ILE A 172 13.33 -2.73 -2.61
C ILE A 172 13.84 -4.18 -2.59
N ASN A 173 15.14 -4.32 -2.80
CA ASN A 173 15.88 -5.56 -2.77
C ASN A 173 16.85 -5.61 -1.57
N TYR A 174 17.59 -6.70 -1.43
CA TYR A 174 18.53 -6.89 -0.32
C TYR A 174 19.55 -5.75 -0.19
N GLU A 175 20.13 -5.28 -1.29
CA GLU A 175 21.13 -4.19 -1.26
C GLU A 175 20.52 -2.84 -0.84
N MET A 176 19.25 -2.60 -1.16
CA MET A 176 18.51 -1.44 -0.66
C MET A 176 18.24 -1.58 0.84
N ILE A 177 17.82 -2.74 1.31
CA ILE A 177 17.53 -3.00 2.73
C ILE A 177 18.79 -2.86 3.57
N LYS A 178 19.94 -3.30 3.11
CA LYS A 178 21.25 -3.12 3.79
C LYS A 178 21.61 -1.67 4.05
N LYS A 179 21.11 -0.73 3.27
CA LYS A 179 21.35 0.72 3.45
C LYS A 179 20.42 1.33 4.50
N MET A 180 19.36 0.63 4.91
CA MET A 180 18.41 1.13 5.90
C MET A 180 19.00 1.11 7.30
N LYS A 181 18.40 1.86 8.23
CA LYS A 181 18.76 1.75 9.65
C LYS A 181 18.37 0.39 10.19
N LYS A 182 19.16 -0.16 11.10
CA LYS A 182 18.84 -1.42 11.80
C LYS A 182 17.52 -1.39 12.56
N ASN A 183 17.07 -0.22 12.97
CA ASN A 183 15.77 -0.02 13.60
C ASN A 183 14.67 0.45 12.63
N CYS A 184 14.91 0.40 11.33
CA CYS A 184 13.93 0.78 10.32
C CYS A 184 12.76 -0.23 10.27
N ILE A 185 11.55 0.30 10.08
CA ILE A 185 10.34 -0.49 9.80
C ILE A 185 9.93 -0.25 8.35
N LEU A 186 9.79 -1.33 7.58
CA LEU A 186 9.38 -1.27 6.17
C LEU A 186 7.93 -1.73 6.01
N ILE A 187 7.07 -0.88 5.39
CA ILE A 187 5.65 -1.17 5.20
C ILE A 187 5.30 -1.17 3.70
N ASN A 188 4.61 -2.22 3.25
CA ASN A 188 4.03 -2.29 1.91
C ASN A 188 2.54 -2.66 1.98
N ALA A 189 1.68 -1.68 1.72
CA ALA A 189 0.24 -1.84 1.51
C ALA A 189 -0.16 -1.32 0.10
N ALA A 190 0.78 -1.33 -0.85
CA ALA A 190 0.57 -0.86 -2.22
C ALA A 190 0.37 -2.03 -3.20
N ARG A 191 1.46 -2.72 -3.57
CA ARG A 191 1.44 -3.90 -4.45
C ARG A 191 2.55 -4.86 -4.06
N GLY A 192 2.27 -6.16 -4.10
CA GLY A 192 3.31 -7.20 -4.08
C GLY A 192 4.27 -7.03 -5.23
N GLY A 193 5.50 -7.55 -5.10
CA GLY A 193 6.55 -7.45 -6.11
C GLY A 193 7.28 -6.10 -6.16
N ILE A 194 6.92 -5.08 -5.39
CA ILE A 194 7.75 -3.88 -5.22
C ILE A 194 8.91 -4.18 -4.28
N ILE A 195 8.66 -4.95 -3.23
CA ILE A 195 9.70 -5.54 -2.38
C ILE A 195 9.97 -6.96 -2.91
N ASN A 196 11.23 -7.35 -3.04
CA ASN A 196 11.60 -8.74 -3.25
C ASN A 196 11.41 -9.49 -1.93
N GLU A 197 10.49 -10.47 -1.90
CA GLU A 197 10.09 -11.16 -0.66
C GLU A 197 11.20 -12.08 -0.11
N GLU A 198 11.99 -12.71 -0.97
CA GLU A 198 13.12 -13.55 -0.56
C GLU A 198 14.22 -12.71 0.08
N ASP A 199 14.56 -11.58 -0.54
CA ASP A 199 15.52 -10.60 -0.04
C ASP A 199 15.07 -10.00 1.30
N LEU A 200 13.78 -9.69 1.41
CA LEU A 200 13.21 -9.19 2.66
C LEU A 200 13.32 -10.22 3.78
N ASN A 201 12.94 -11.47 3.52
CA ASN A 201 13.04 -12.53 4.52
C ASN A 201 14.48 -12.75 4.97
N LYS A 202 15.44 -12.77 4.04
CA LYS A 202 16.86 -12.84 4.34
C LYS A 202 17.30 -11.69 5.24
N ALA A 203 16.95 -10.46 4.89
CA ALA A 203 17.30 -9.26 5.65
C ALA A 203 16.70 -9.25 7.07
N LEU A 204 15.47 -9.72 7.23
CA LEU A 204 14.82 -9.87 8.54
C LEU A 204 15.53 -10.91 9.43
N ASN A 205 15.95 -12.03 8.84
CA ASN A 205 16.69 -13.08 9.56
C ASN A 205 18.09 -12.61 10.00
N GLU A 206 18.71 -11.73 9.21
CA GLU A 206 20.02 -11.14 9.51
C GLU A 206 19.94 -9.89 10.41
N ASP A 207 18.78 -9.53 10.93
CA ASP A 207 18.59 -8.33 11.77
C ASP A 207 19.00 -7.01 11.10
N LEU A 208 18.87 -6.92 9.77
CA LEU A 208 19.23 -5.69 9.02
C LEU A 208 18.23 -4.56 9.25
N ILE A 209 16.96 -4.90 9.50
CA ILE A 209 15.90 -3.94 9.85
C ILE A 209 15.09 -4.45 11.04
N PHE A 210 14.33 -3.57 11.68
CA PHE A 210 13.57 -3.91 12.88
C PHE A 210 12.39 -4.87 12.61
N GLY A 211 11.73 -4.70 11.47
CA GLY A 211 10.61 -5.51 11.02
C GLY A 211 9.97 -4.98 9.75
N ALA A 212 9.06 -5.76 9.18
CA ALA A 212 8.32 -5.38 7.99
C ALA A 212 6.82 -5.66 8.13
N GLY A 213 5.99 -4.82 7.54
CA GLY A 213 4.53 -5.00 7.43
C GLY A 213 4.12 -5.16 5.96
N LEU A 214 3.44 -6.25 5.64
CA LEU A 214 2.97 -6.54 4.29
C LEU A 214 1.46 -6.78 4.31
N ASP A 215 0.72 -6.01 3.55
CA ASP A 215 -0.70 -6.27 3.24
C ASP A 215 -0.86 -6.92 1.85
N VAL A 216 0.22 -6.98 1.08
CA VAL A 216 0.26 -7.46 -0.31
C VAL A 216 1.45 -8.36 -0.55
N PHE A 217 1.30 -9.34 -1.47
CA PHE A 217 2.31 -10.35 -1.76
C PHE A 217 2.60 -10.45 -3.25
N GLU A 218 3.80 -10.93 -3.62
CA GLU A 218 4.18 -11.17 -5.02
C GLU A 218 3.20 -12.11 -5.72
N LYS A 219 2.76 -13.13 -4.98
CA LYS A 219 1.69 -14.03 -5.39
C LYS A 219 0.56 -13.97 -4.37
N GLU A 220 -0.65 -13.70 -4.81
CA GLU A 220 -1.84 -13.68 -3.97
C GLU A 220 -2.86 -14.76 -4.40
N PRO A 221 -3.24 -15.69 -3.50
CA PRO A 221 -2.75 -15.86 -2.13
C PRO A 221 -1.29 -16.33 -2.09
N PRO A 222 -0.52 -15.96 -1.02
CA PRO A 222 0.85 -16.41 -0.86
C PRO A 222 0.91 -17.93 -0.70
N SER A 223 1.95 -18.56 -1.25
CA SER A 223 2.17 -19.98 -1.09
C SER A 223 2.48 -20.32 0.38
N LEU A 224 2.03 -21.49 0.87
CA LEU A 224 2.25 -21.92 2.25
C LEU A 224 3.73 -22.16 2.60
N ASP A 225 4.58 -22.29 1.60
CA ASP A 225 6.05 -22.40 1.74
C ASP A 225 6.76 -21.05 1.73
N ASN A 226 6.04 -19.94 1.51
CA ASN A 226 6.61 -18.60 1.61
C ASN A 226 7.23 -18.38 3.01
N PRO A 227 8.56 -18.15 3.09
CA PRO A 227 9.25 -18.09 4.37
C PRO A 227 8.82 -16.91 5.25
N LEU A 228 8.28 -15.84 4.65
CA LEU A 228 7.75 -14.69 5.40
C LEU A 228 6.57 -15.07 6.30
N LEU A 229 5.80 -16.11 5.95
CA LEU A 229 4.65 -16.56 6.77
C LEU A 229 5.06 -17.07 8.15
N LYS A 230 6.34 -17.45 8.33
CA LYS A 230 6.91 -17.95 9.58
C LYS A 230 7.86 -16.95 10.24
N ASN A 231 8.09 -15.80 9.62
CA ASN A 231 9.04 -14.81 10.12
C ASN A 231 8.39 -13.94 11.21
N GLU A 232 8.85 -14.04 12.44
CA GLU A 232 8.29 -13.30 13.59
C GLU A 232 8.45 -11.78 13.50
N LYS A 233 9.36 -11.28 12.64
CA LYS A 233 9.54 -9.85 12.38
C LYS A 233 8.68 -9.32 11.23
N ALA A 234 7.94 -10.21 10.55
CA ALA A 234 6.97 -9.86 9.52
C ALA A 234 5.57 -9.77 10.15
N PHE A 235 4.92 -8.63 10.00
CA PHE A 235 3.51 -8.43 10.32
C PHE A 235 2.72 -8.49 9.01
N LEU A 236 1.83 -9.49 8.88
CA LEU A 236 1.17 -9.80 7.63
C LEU A 236 -0.34 -9.59 7.72
N SER A 237 -0.96 -9.12 6.66
CA SER A 237 -2.41 -9.02 6.50
C SER A 237 -2.85 -9.44 5.08
N PRO A 238 -4.07 -9.96 4.90
CA PRO A 238 -4.50 -10.64 3.67
C PRO A 238 -5.11 -9.67 2.64
N HIS A 239 -4.34 -8.65 2.21
CA HIS A 239 -4.76 -7.59 1.28
C HIS A 239 -6.09 -6.94 1.74
N SER A 240 -6.13 -6.58 3.01
CA SER A 240 -7.34 -6.17 3.73
C SER A 240 -7.36 -4.71 4.18
N ALA A 241 -6.38 -3.91 3.75
CA ALA A 241 -6.29 -2.50 4.14
C ALA A 241 -7.55 -1.66 3.88
N VAL A 242 -8.42 -2.12 2.98
CA VAL A 242 -9.71 -1.47 2.66
C VAL A 242 -10.92 -2.10 3.36
N PHE A 243 -10.74 -3.16 4.17
CA PHE A 243 -11.84 -3.95 4.75
C PHE A 243 -12.39 -3.32 6.03
N THR A 244 -12.78 -2.05 5.94
CA THR A 244 -13.60 -1.40 6.96
C THR A 244 -15.01 -1.18 6.42
N GLU A 245 -16.02 -1.19 7.28
CA GLU A 245 -17.43 -0.99 6.88
C GLU A 245 -17.60 0.31 6.10
N GLU A 246 -16.99 1.39 6.59
CA GLU A 246 -17.07 2.71 5.98
C GLU A 246 -16.38 2.77 4.62
N CYS A 247 -15.22 2.13 4.48
CA CYS A 247 -14.49 2.11 3.21
C CYS A 247 -15.23 1.28 2.17
N LEU A 248 -15.71 0.09 2.54
CA LEU A 248 -16.49 -0.77 1.65
C LEU A 248 -17.77 -0.08 1.20
N SER A 249 -18.47 0.59 2.11
CA SER A 249 -19.66 1.39 1.77
C SER A 249 -19.35 2.51 0.78
N ARG A 250 -18.32 3.34 1.07
CA ARG A 250 -17.88 4.42 0.15
C ARG A 250 -17.48 3.87 -1.22
N MET A 251 -16.70 2.79 -1.26
CA MET A 251 -16.27 2.17 -2.52
C MET A 251 -17.45 1.61 -3.31
N GLY A 252 -18.42 0.98 -2.63
CA GLY A 252 -19.63 0.46 -3.25
C GLY A 252 -20.46 1.57 -3.92
N ILE A 253 -20.73 2.63 -3.16
CA ILE A 253 -21.46 3.82 -3.66
C ILE A 253 -20.71 4.45 -4.83
N GLU A 254 -19.40 4.74 -4.69
CA GLU A 254 -18.60 5.39 -5.73
C GLU A 254 -18.52 4.53 -7.00
N THR A 255 -18.49 3.19 -6.86
CA THR A 255 -18.46 2.28 -8.02
C THR A 255 -19.73 2.40 -8.87
N VAL A 256 -20.89 2.43 -8.24
CA VAL A 256 -22.17 2.59 -8.94
C VAL A 256 -22.31 4.01 -9.48
N GLN A 257 -21.95 5.00 -8.68
CA GLN A 257 -22.01 6.40 -9.09
C GLN A 257 -21.14 6.71 -10.31
N ASN A 258 -19.96 6.10 -10.42
CA ASN A 258 -19.12 6.24 -11.61
C ASN A 258 -19.80 5.79 -12.90
N ILE A 259 -20.61 4.72 -12.84
CA ILE A 259 -21.38 4.24 -14.01
C ILE A 259 -22.49 5.24 -14.35
N ILE A 260 -23.23 5.72 -13.36
CA ILE A 260 -24.29 6.73 -13.55
C ILE A 260 -23.68 8.02 -14.13
N ASP A 261 -22.62 8.52 -13.49
CA ASP A 261 -21.94 9.75 -13.93
C ASP A 261 -21.36 9.63 -15.34
N PHE A 262 -20.94 8.45 -15.75
CA PHE A 262 -20.49 8.20 -17.13
C PHE A 262 -21.63 8.41 -18.12
N PHE A 263 -22.78 7.84 -17.90
CA PHE A 263 -23.94 7.98 -18.81
C PHE A 263 -24.55 9.39 -18.76
N ASP A 264 -24.42 10.06 -17.62
CA ASP A 264 -24.82 11.47 -17.45
C ASP A 264 -23.79 12.49 -18.00
N ASN A 265 -22.64 12.03 -18.53
CA ASN A 265 -21.49 12.87 -18.93
C ASN A 265 -20.92 13.74 -17.79
N LYS A 266 -20.98 13.25 -16.55
CA LYS A 266 -20.47 13.91 -15.33
C LYS A 266 -19.25 13.24 -14.72
N LEU A 267 -18.79 12.10 -15.27
CA LEU A 267 -17.67 11.34 -14.70
C LEU A 267 -16.40 12.18 -14.66
N GLU A 268 -15.87 12.36 -13.46
CA GLU A 268 -14.66 13.14 -13.23
C GLU A 268 -13.43 12.50 -13.89
N LYS A 269 -12.64 13.29 -14.62
CA LYS A 269 -11.39 12.85 -15.27
C LYS A 269 -10.40 12.20 -14.29
N SER A 270 -10.40 12.61 -13.02
CA SER A 270 -9.54 12.07 -11.98
C SER A 270 -9.84 10.61 -11.59
N LYS A 271 -11.02 10.12 -11.98
CA LYS A 271 -11.48 8.73 -11.74
C LYS A 271 -11.27 7.83 -12.96
N ILE A 272 -10.94 8.40 -14.12
CA ILE A 272 -10.73 7.66 -15.36
C ILE A 272 -9.27 7.21 -15.46
N VAL A 273 -9.06 5.94 -15.72
CA VAL A 273 -7.73 5.38 -16.00
C VAL A 273 -7.31 5.77 -17.42
N LYS A 274 -6.16 6.40 -17.54
CA LYS A 274 -5.54 6.66 -18.83
C LYS A 274 -4.85 5.38 -19.31
N ILE A 275 -5.45 4.72 -20.30
CA ILE A 275 -4.85 3.54 -20.92
C ILE A 275 -3.97 4.05 -22.08
N SER A 276 -2.64 3.98 -21.90
CA SER A 276 -1.64 4.41 -22.89
C SER A 276 -1.54 3.43 -24.06
#